data_eea13f87115815b69508b9f27491b0c6
#
_entry.id   eea13f87115815b69508b9f27491b0c6
#
_cell.length_a   1.000
_cell.length_b   1.000
_cell.length_c   1.000
_cell.angle_alpha   90.00
_cell.angle_beta   90.00
_cell.angle_gamma   90.00
#
_symmetry.space_group_name_H-M   'P 1'
#
loop_
_entity.id
_entity.type
_entity.pdbx_description
1 polymer ?
#
loop_
_entity_poly.entity_id
_entity_poly.type
_entity_poly.pdbx_seq_one_letter_code
_entity_poly.pdbx_strand_id
1 'polypeptide(L)'
;MAIPAAVPDVLVIGGGIASLSAAITARRAGASVQLLEWAPRALRGGNARHARNLRVVHDAPTPFSPGVYGQAEFLAELGRIGEGRGDPVLCRTLAAESASVVPWLEAHGVPFQRAGDGLLPVSRRTSFLFGGGKTMLNALYSVAERLGVQIGYDSAVTRLSLAHGRVSAVDLPAGRLQPRAVVLCCGGAQADLAALRPVWGEAADSFVLRGTPYADGALLRGLIAQGVATAGEPGACHLVAVDARSPRSDGGIATRVLGIPAGIVVDRAGRRFHDEGGDTGPTRYAVWGRKVAEQPGQLAWLILDAAADTVTLPPVFPPLTAPDLPKLAALAGIDRPGLEGTVAAFNAAVREDGCTAGLAPDKTRHARALAVPPFFATPMRPGITFTCLGVKVDTRARVLMTDGAPVSNLFAAGTIMAPNVLGTGYLAGAGLTIGVVFGRRAGEAAARHARCGPDS
;
A
#
# COMPACT_ATOMS: atom_id res chain seq x y z
N MET A 1 -7.73 -17.91 22.00
CA MET A 1 -7.16 -17.17 23.16
C MET A 1 -8.28 -16.87 24.13
N ALA A 2 -8.09 -17.02 25.45
CA ALA A 2 -9.10 -16.62 26.45
C ALA A 2 -9.25 -15.09 26.45
N ILE A 3 -10.48 -14.60 26.62
CA ILE A 3 -10.75 -13.18 26.86
C ILE A 3 -10.02 -12.80 28.16
N PRO A 4 -9.24 -11.69 28.18
CA PRO A 4 -8.53 -11.30 29.41
C PRO A 4 -9.51 -11.04 30.56
N ALA A 5 -9.07 -11.34 31.77
CA ALA A 5 -9.88 -11.16 32.98
C ALA A 5 -10.23 -9.71 33.30
N ALA A 6 -9.50 -8.73 32.72
CA ALA A 6 -9.75 -7.31 32.88
C ALA A 6 -9.95 -6.64 31.50
N VAL A 7 -10.93 -5.76 31.41
CA VAL A 7 -11.19 -4.93 30.21
C VAL A 7 -10.06 -3.91 30.06
N PRO A 8 -9.36 -3.83 28.89
CA PRO A 8 -8.30 -2.86 28.69
C PRO A 8 -8.88 -1.43 28.60
N ASP A 9 -8.07 -0.43 28.98
CA ASP A 9 -8.41 0.97 28.74
C ASP A 9 -8.50 1.25 27.24
N VAL A 10 -7.51 0.75 26.48
CA VAL A 10 -7.42 0.91 25.02
C VAL A 10 -7.32 -0.44 24.34
N LEU A 11 -8.26 -0.73 23.46
CA LEU A 11 -8.22 -1.86 22.55
C LEU A 11 -7.73 -1.39 21.17
N VAL A 12 -6.62 -1.96 20.68
CA VAL A 12 -6.08 -1.69 19.34
C VAL A 12 -6.39 -2.87 18.41
N ILE A 13 -7.04 -2.60 17.28
CA ILE A 13 -7.47 -3.63 16.32
C ILE A 13 -6.55 -3.59 15.09
N GLY A 14 -5.81 -4.68 14.86
CA GLY A 14 -4.78 -4.83 13.83
C GLY A 14 -3.37 -4.89 14.42
N GLY A 15 -2.38 -5.31 13.61
CA GLY A 15 -0.99 -5.46 14.05
C GLY A 15 0.04 -4.77 13.17
N GLY A 16 -0.41 -3.84 12.29
CA GLY A 16 0.48 -3.06 11.42
C GLY A 16 1.21 -1.92 12.14
N ILE A 17 1.95 -1.12 11.38
CA ILE A 17 2.70 0.01 11.94
C ILE A 17 1.81 1.01 12.68
N ALA A 18 0.60 1.27 12.18
CA ALA A 18 -0.36 2.18 12.83
C ALA A 18 -0.78 1.65 14.20
N SER A 19 -1.09 0.36 14.27
CA SER A 19 -1.46 -0.32 15.52
C SER A 19 -0.36 -0.27 16.56
N LEU A 20 0.87 -0.60 16.15
CA LEU A 20 2.02 -0.60 17.06
C LEU A 20 2.37 0.82 17.52
N SER A 21 2.28 1.81 16.63
CA SER A 21 2.47 3.22 17.00
C SER A 21 1.41 3.68 18.01
N ALA A 22 0.14 3.29 17.82
CA ALA A 22 -0.95 3.61 18.73
C ALA A 22 -0.76 2.89 20.08
N ALA A 23 -0.49 1.59 20.06
CA ALA A 23 -0.33 0.78 21.27
C ALA A 23 0.85 1.26 22.14
N ILE A 24 2.01 1.52 21.54
CA ILE A 24 3.20 2.03 22.24
C ILE A 24 2.92 3.40 22.85
N THR A 25 2.27 4.30 22.09
CA THR A 25 1.97 5.65 22.55
C THR A 25 0.94 5.63 23.68
N ALA A 26 -0.15 4.87 23.53
CA ALA A 26 -1.16 4.73 24.58
C ALA A 26 -0.58 4.11 25.86
N ARG A 27 0.28 3.12 25.73
CA ARG A 27 0.93 2.48 26.86
C ARG A 27 1.89 3.43 27.60
N ARG A 28 2.62 4.26 26.86
CA ARG A 28 3.47 5.32 27.44
C ARG A 28 2.68 6.42 28.12
N ALA A 29 1.45 6.67 27.65
CA ALA A 29 0.50 7.58 28.31
C ALA A 29 -0.17 6.96 29.55
N GLY A 30 0.22 5.75 29.98
CA GLY A 30 -0.23 5.09 31.20
C GLY A 30 -1.49 4.22 31.06
N ALA A 31 -2.06 4.07 29.88
CA ALA A 31 -3.23 3.22 29.67
C ALA A 31 -2.83 1.72 29.67
N SER A 32 -3.72 0.84 30.14
CA SER A 32 -3.66 -0.59 29.85
C SER A 32 -4.08 -0.82 28.40
N VAL A 33 -3.26 -1.60 27.63
CA VAL A 33 -3.44 -1.76 26.19
C VAL A 33 -3.49 -3.23 25.81
N GLN A 34 -4.52 -3.61 25.06
CA GLN A 34 -4.58 -4.87 24.34
C GLN A 34 -4.58 -4.63 22.84
N LEU A 35 -3.75 -5.37 22.11
CA LEU A 35 -3.66 -5.36 20.66
C LEU A 35 -4.16 -6.70 20.11
N LEU A 36 -5.13 -6.67 19.20
CA LEU A 36 -5.68 -7.85 18.55
C LEU A 36 -5.25 -7.89 17.08
N GLU A 37 -4.43 -8.86 16.73
CA GLU A 37 -4.00 -9.14 15.36
C GLU A 37 -4.73 -10.37 14.83
N TRP A 38 -5.40 -10.22 13.69
CA TRP A 38 -6.10 -11.33 13.07
C TRP A 38 -5.13 -12.40 12.52
N ALA A 39 -4.02 -11.95 11.94
CA ALA A 39 -3.00 -12.86 11.40
C ALA A 39 -2.32 -13.69 12.51
N PRO A 40 -1.88 -14.92 12.21
CA PRO A 40 -0.99 -15.65 13.09
C PRO A 40 0.34 -14.89 13.24
N ARG A 41 1.05 -15.17 14.34
CA ARG A 41 2.30 -14.47 14.69
C ARG A 41 3.32 -14.41 13.53
N ALA A 42 3.43 -15.46 12.74
CA ALA A 42 4.37 -15.54 11.60
C ALA A 42 4.01 -14.57 10.46
N LEU A 43 2.71 -14.25 10.31
CA LEU A 43 2.18 -13.39 9.24
C LEU A 43 1.72 -12.01 9.74
N ARG A 44 1.97 -11.69 11.01
CA ARG A 44 1.59 -10.42 11.65
C ARG A 44 2.12 -9.19 10.92
N GLY A 45 1.43 -8.06 11.09
CA GLY A 45 1.93 -6.76 10.65
C GLY A 45 1.29 -6.20 9.40
N GLY A 46 0.30 -6.88 8.84
CA GLY A 46 -0.44 -6.41 7.68
C GLY A 46 0.48 -6.07 6.49
N ASN A 47 0.09 -5.09 5.68
CA ASN A 47 0.88 -4.67 4.52
C ASN A 47 2.20 -3.97 4.89
N ALA A 48 2.35 -3.49 6.13
CA ALA A 48 3.59 -2.84 6.56
C ALA A 48 4.80 -3.79 6.52
N ARG A 49 4.61 -5.12 6.61
CA ARG A 49 5.69 -6.12 6.49
C ARG A 49 6.37 -6.13 5.12
N HIS A 50 5.68 -5.65 4.07
CA HIS A 50 6.19 -5.57 2.70
C HIS A 50 6.75 -4.18 2.35
N ALA A 51 6.67 -3.23 3.27
CA ALA A 51 7.14 -1.87 3.05
C ALA A 51 8.67 -1.79 3.08
N ARG A 52 9.21 -0.75 2.44
CA ARG A 52 10.65 -0.53 2.36
C ARG A 52 11.10 0.87 2.73
N ASN A 53 10.23 1.86 2.69
CA ASN A 53 10.59 3.26 2.92
C ASN A 53 9.44 4.07 3.51
N LEU A 54 9.82 5.19 4.13
CA LEU A 54 8.91 6.21 4.63
C LEU A 54 9.17 7.53 3.92
N ARG A 55 8.12 8.34 3.74
CA ARG A 55 8.22 9.71 3.22
C ARG A 55 8.08 10.69 4.37
N VAL A 56 9.13 11.46 4.62
CA VAL A 56 9.22 12.37 5.77
C VAL A 56 9.86 13.68 5.36
N VAL A 57 9.37 14.80 5.90
CA VAL A 57 9.98 16.11 5.67
C VAL A 57 11.26 16.26 6.50
N HIS A 58 12.21 17.00 5.96
CA HIS A 58 13.43 17.40 6.63
C HIS A 58 14.02 18.66 5.95
N ASP A 59 14.52 19.59 6.76
CA ASP A 59 15.01 20.89 6.31
C ASP A 59 16.52 20.89 6.02
N ALA A 60 17.20 19.77 6.29
CA ALA A 60 18.61 19.52 6.01
C ALA A 60 18.81 18.07 5.56
N PRO A 61 19.93 17.75 4.89
CA PRO A 61 20.33 16.36 4.66
C PRO A 61 20.39 15.57 5.96
N THR A 62 19.93 14.32 5.92
CA THR A 62 20.01 13.38 7.05
C THR A 62 20.94 12.21 6.69
N PRO A 63 21.37 11.41 7.65
CA PRO A 63 22.12 10.18 7.34
C PRO A 63 21.41 9.21 6.39
N PHE A 64 20.08 9.35 6.22
CA PHE A 64 19.23 8.42 5.47
C PHE A 64 18.62 9.04 4.19
N SER A 65 18.72 10.36 4.03
CA SER A 65 18.12 11.09 2.90
C SER A 65 19.01 12.28 2.52
N PRO A 66 19.59 12.29 1.30
CA PRO A 66 20.39 13.43 0.85
C PRO A 66 19.49 14.62 0.46
N GLY A 67 19.96 15.83 0.71
CA GLY A 67 19.26 17.06 0.34
C GLY A 67 18.10 17.41 1.27
N VAL A 68 17.22 18.29 0.82
CA VAL A 68 16.08 18.84 1.57
C VAL A 68 14.76 18.35 0.96
N TYR A 69 13.77 18.10 1.80
CA TYR A 69 12.40 17.81 1.41
C TYR A 69 11.43 18.50 2.36
N GLY A 70 11.02 19.71 2.01
CA GLY A 70 10.22 20.57 2.87
C GLY A 70 8.71 20.27 2.86
N GLN A 71 8.00 20.83 3.84
CA GLN A 71 6.56 20.66 3.98
C GLN A 71 5.77 21.14 2.76
N ALA A 72 6.16 22.25 2.14
CA ALA A 72 5.48 22.80 0.96
C ALA A 72 5.51 21.83 -0.23
N GLU A 73 6.66 21.17 -0.47
CA GLU A 73 6.80 20.17 -1.53
C GLU A 73 5.94 18.94 -1.22
N PHE A 74 5.95 18.48 0.04
CA PHE A 74 5.12 17.33 0.43
C PHE A 74 3.63 17.62 0.25
N LEU A 75 3.16 18.79 0.67
CA LEU A 75 1.76 19.22 0.49
C LEU A 75 1.39 19.33 -0.99
N ALA A 76 2.26 19.89 -1.82
CA ALA A 76 2.03 19.96 -3.26
C ALA A 76 1.92 18.57 -3.90
N GLU A 77 2.75 17.60 -3.48
CA GLU A 77 2.66 16.21 -3.94
C GLU A 77 1.35 15.55 -3.49
N LEU A 78 0.94 15.73 -2.23
CA LEU A 78 -0.35 15.21 -1.72
C LEU A 78 -1.53 15.79 -2.50
N GLY A 79 -1.54 17.11 -2.73
CA GLY A 79 -2.58 17.78 -3.52
C GLY A 79 -2.67 17.24 -4.94
N ARG A 80 -1.53 17.04 -5.60
CA ARG A 80 -1.45 16.53 -6.97
C ARG A 80 -1.94 15.09 -7.08
N ILE A 81 -1.48 14.18 -6.19
CA ILE A 81 -1.85 12.76 -6.28
C ILE A 81 -3.27 12.49 -5.82
N GLY A 82 -3.78 13.27 -4.87
CA GLY A 82 -5.14 13.18 -4.35
C GLY A 82 -6.15 14.00 -5.16
N GLU A 83 -5.72 14.70 -6.22
CA GLU A 83 -6.56 15.57 -7.04
C GLU A 83 -7.36 16.58 -6.19
N GLY A 84 -6.74 17.07 -5.12
CA GLY A 84 -7.37 18.00 -4.18
C GLY A 84 -8.42 17.37 -3.23
N ARG A 85 -8.64 16.07 -3.25
CA ARG A 85 -9.65 15.37 -2.43
C ARG A 85 -9.19 15.09 -1.00
N GLY A 86 -7.92 15.24 -0.69
CA GLY A 86 -7.41 15.12 0.68
C GLY A 86 -7.90 16.25 1.57
N ASP A 87 -8.16 15.94 2.85
CA ASP A 87 -8.47 16.95 3.85
C ASP A 87 -7.26 17.85 4.08
N PRO A 88 -7.35 19.18 3.84
CA PRO A 88 -6.19 20.06 3.93
C PRO A 88 -5.59 20.16 5.34
N VAL A 89 -6.41 19.98 6.39
CA VAL A 89 -5.93 20.04 7.78
C VAL A 89 -5.16 18.78 8.12
N LEU A 90 -5.69 17.62 7.74
CA LEU A 90 -5.02 16.34 7.97
C LEU A 90 -3.75 16.21 7.11
N CYS A 91 -3.72 16.75 5.87
CA CYS A 91 -2.52 16.83 5.05
C CYS A 91 -1.44 17.69 5.72
N ARG A 92 -1.79 18.88 6.24
CA ARG A 92 -0.85 19.74 6.98
C ARG A 92 -0.34 19.06 8.26
N THR A 93 -1.23 18.40 8.99
CA THR A 93 -0.85 17.61 10.17
C THR A 93 0.15 16.52 9.83
N LEU A 94 -0.11 15.75 8.76
CA LEU A 94 0.83 14.73 8.30
C LEU A 94 2.18 15.32 7.93
N ALA A 95 2.21 16.38 7.14
CA ALA A 95 3.45 17.00 6.68
C ALA A 95 4.27 17.54 7.87
N ALA A 96 3.64 18.27 8.78
CA ALA A 96 4.32 18.85 9.95
C ALA A 96 4.89 17.78 10.89
N GLU A 97 4.11 16.73 11.20
CA GLU A 97 4.54 15.71 12.17
C GLU A 97 5.43 14.63 11.55
N SER A 98 5.50 14.54 10.22
CA SER A 98 6.33 13.55 9.55
C SER A 98 7.82 13.68 9.86
N ALA A 99 8.31 14.90 10.17
CA ALA A 99 9.71 15.13 10.55
C ALA A 99 10.13 14.30 11.79
N SER A 100 9.21 14.06 12.71
CA SER A 100 9.48 13.28 13.93
C SER A 100 9.43 11.76 13.74
N VAL A 101 9.01 11.27 12.56
CA VAL A 101 8.74 9.84 12.34
C VAL A 101 10.02 9.01 12.35
N VAL A 102 11.06 9.41 11.61
CA VAL A 102 12.33 8.67 11.57
C VAL A 102 13.00 8.68 12.94
N PRO A 103 13.19 9.83 13.62
CA PRO A 103 13.75 9.85 14.98
C PRO A 103 12.95 8.99 15.97
N TRP A 104 11.61 9.02 15.89
CA TRP A 104 10.79 8.19 16.75
C TRP A 104 11.01 6.69 16.49
N LEU A 105 11.10 6.27 15.25
CA LEU A 105 11.34 4.87 14.87
C LEU A 105 12.75 4.41 15.31
N GLU A 106 13.78 5.24 15.12
CA GLU A 106 15.15 4.95 15.58
C GLU A 106 15.21 4.77 17.10
N ALA A 107 14.54 5.66 17.86
CA ALA A 107 14.43 5.54 19.32
C ALA A 107 13.74 4.25 19.78
N HIS A 108 13.01 3.56 18.87
CA HIS A 108 12.38 2.27 19.10
C HIS A 108 13.16 1.10 18.47
N GLY A 109 14.40 1.33 18.03
CA GLY A 109 15.29 0.29 17.51
C GLY A 109 15.02 -0.11 16.05
N VAL A 110 14.33 0.73 15.28
CA VAL A 110 14.12 0.49 13.83
C VAL A 110 15.35 0.95 13.07
N PRO A 111 16.05 0.06 12.34
CA PRO A 111 17.22 0.44 11.57
C PRO A 111 16.85 1.04 10.22
N PHE A 112 17.64 2.02 9.79
CA PHE A 112 17.53 2.67 8.48
C PHE A 112 18.80 2.46 7.67
N GLN A 113 18.65 2.42 6.34
CA GLN A 113 19.76 2.39 5.40
C GLN A 113 20.36 3.79 5.30
N ARG A 114 21.67 3.90 5.51
CA ARG A 114 22.40 5.15 5.32
C ARG A 114 22.50 5.51 3.83
N ALA A 115 22.55 6.79 3.55
CA ALA A 115 22.82 7.29 2.21
C ALA A 115 24.21 6.80 1.76
N GLY A 116 24.27 6.10 0.63
CA GLY A 116 25.51 5.54 0.08
C GLY A 116 25.78 4.07 0.42
N ASP A 117 25.09 3.46 1.39
CA ASP A 117 25.38 2.11 1.87
C ASP A 117 24.49 1.00 1.26
N GLY A 118 23.95 1.16 0.06
CA GLY A 118 23.05 0.13 -0.46
C GLY A 118 22.85 0.13 -1.95
N LEU A 119 22.30 -0.97 -2.46
CA LEU A 119 21.94 -1.16 -3.87
C LEU A 119 20.71 -0.37 -4.31
N LEU A 120 19.89 0.12 -3.36
CA LEU A 120 18.69 0.89 -3.71
C LEU A 120 19.04 2.36 -3.93
N PRO A 121 18.45 2.99 -4.95
CA PRO A 121 18.67 4.42 -5.20
C PRO A 121 18.28 5.24 -3.97
N VAL A 122 19.19 6.07 -3.51
CA VAL A 122 18.93 6.99 -2.40
C VAL A 122 18.02 8.11 -2.88
N SER A 123 17.03 8.46 -2.07
CA SER A 123 16.05 9.50 -2.38
C SER A 123 16.06 10.59 -1.31
N ARG A 124 16.09 11.85 -1.72
CA ARG A 124 15.89 12.96 -0.78
C ARG A 124 14.48 13.04 -0.18
N ARG A 125 13.53 12.29 -0.74
CA ARG A 125 12.11 12.32 -0.31
C ARG A 125 11.71 11.16 0.60
N THR A 126 12.50 10.09 0.62
CA THR A 126 12.15 8.88 1.37
C THR A 126 13.36 8.26 2.03
N SER A 127 13.21 7.92 3.31
CA SER A 127 14.20 7.14 4.06
C SER A 127 13.90 5.64 3.95
N PHE A 128 14.91 4.84 3.61
CA PHE A 128 14.78 3.41 3.43
C PHE A 128 15.02 2.65 4.74
N LEU A 129 14.16 1.66 4.98
CA LEU A 129 14.30 0.74 6.10
C LEU A 129 15.40 -0.29 5.80
N PHE A 130 16.34 -0.46 6.71
CA PHE A 130 17.29 -1.57 6.64
C PHE A 130 16.60 -2.87 7.07
N GLY A 131 16.64 -3.90 6.22
CA GLY A 131 15.90 -5.14 6.44
C GLY A 131 14.38 -5.03 6.19
N GLY A 132 13.90 -3.87 5.70
CA GLY A 132 12.52 -3.67 5.27
C GLY A 132 11.49 -3.64 6.40
N GLY A 133 10.21 -3.71 6.01
CA GLY A 133 9.09 -3.60 6.94
C GLY A 133 9.01 -4.70 7.98
N LYS A 134 9.49 -5.91 7.67
CA LYS A 134 9.49 -7.01 8.63
C LYS A 134 10.44 -6.74 9.81
N THR A 135 11.62 -6.20 9.54
CA THR A 135 12.59 -5.80 10.58
C THR A 135 12.03 -4.66 11.44
N MET A 136 11.45 -3.64 10.80
CA MET A 136 10.77 -2.55 11.50
C MET A 136 9.67 -3.06 12.43
N LEU A 137 8.79 -3.91 11.95
CA LEU A 137 7.69 -4.46 12.75
C LEU A 137 8.22 -5.29 13.92
N ASN A 138 9.22 -6.13 13.72
CA ASN A 138 9.81 -6.94 14.81
C ASN A 138 10.38 -6.05 15.91
N ALA A 139 11.07 -4.95 15.58
CA ALA A 139 11.53 -3.98 16.56
C ALA A 139 10.38 -3.37 17.36
N LEU A 140 9.32 -2.91 16.67
CA LEU A 140 8.16 -2.31 17.32
C LEU A 140 7.34 -3.31 18.17
N TYR A 141 7.18 -4.55 17.71
CA TYR A 141 6.56 -5.62 18.52
C TYR A 141 7.35 -5.87 19.81
N SER A 142 8.67 -5.96 19.71
CA SER A 142 9.52 -6.13 20.89
C SER A 142 9.40 -4.95 21.88
N VAL A 143 9.24 -3.73 21.37
CA VAL A 143 8.99 -2.56 22.23
C VAL A 143 7.61 -2.66 22.90
N ALA A 144 6.57 -2.99 22.14
CA ALA A 144 5.22 -3.13 22.68
C ALA A 144 5.15 -4.21 23.77
N GLU A 145 5.79 -5.36 23.54
CA GLU A 145 5.86 -6.46 24.50
C GLU A 145 6.59 -6.02 25.79
N ARG A 146 7.76 -5.35 25.68
CA ARG A 146 8.50 -4.81 26.84
C ARG A 146 7.71 -3.77 27.63
N LEU A 147 6.87 -3.00 26.98
CA LEU A 147 6.00 -2.03 27.65
C LEU A 147 4.75 -2.68 28.29
N GLY A 148 4.57 -3.98 28.14
CA GLY A 148 3.43 -4.72 28.71
C GLY A 148 2.15 -4.58 27.89
N VAL A 149 2.21 -4.30 26.59
CA VAL A 149 1.06 -4.42 25.70
C VAL A 149 0.67 -5.89 25.58
N GLN A 150 -0.57 -6.22 25.86
CA GLN A 150 -1.09 -7.58 25.68
C GLN A 150 -1.42 -7.83 24.20
N ILE A 151 -0.72 -8.75 23.55
CA ILE A 151 -0.87 -9.01 22.13
C ILE A 151 -1.56 -10.35 21.91
N GLY A 152 -2.72 -10.32 21.25
CA GLY A 152 -3.46 -11.48 20.80
C GLY A 152 -3.29 -11.70 19.30
N TYR A 153 -2.76 -12.85 18.91
CA TYR A 153 -2.70 -13.33 17.52
C TYR A 153 -3.89 -14.26 17.24
N ASP A 154 -4.19 -14.50 15.95
CA ASP A 154 -5.33 -15.30 15.51
C ASP A 154 -6.66 -14.77 16.11
N SER A 155 -6.74 -13.45 16.28
CA SER A 155 -7.78 -12.75 17.03
C SER A 155 -8.57 -11.82 16.12
N ALA A 156 -9.39 -12.42 15.24
CA ALA A 156 -10.26 -11.67 14.35
C ALA A 156 -11.35 -10.95 15.14
N VAL A 157 -11.41 -9.61 15.04
CA VAL A 157 -12.60 -8.85 15.45
C VAL A 157 -13.62 -8.95 14.33
N THR A 158 -14.82 -9.43 14.65
CA THR A 158 -15.86 -9.69 13.64
C THR A 158 -16.85 -8.54 13.51
N ARG A 159 -17.04 -7.74 14.58
CA ARG A 159 -17.99 -6.63 14.59
C ARG A 159 -17.61 -5.56 15.62
N LEU A 160 -17.89 -4.32 15.27
CA LEU A 160 -17.99 -3.17 16.19
C LEU A 160 -19.44 -2.73 16.23
N SER A 161 -20.04 -2.68 17.42
CA SER A 161 -21.41 -2.19 17.61
C SER A 161 -21.38 -0.75 18.13
N LEU A 162 -22.05 0.16 17.42
CA LEU A 162 -22.21 1.55 17.83
C LEU A 162 -23.56 1.74 18.51
N ALA A 163 -23.57 2.44 19.64
CA ALA A 163 -24.78 2.90 20.31
C ALA A 163 -24.49 4.21 21.03
N HIS A 164 -25.42 5.15 20.98
CA HIS A 164 -25.32 6.44 21.65
C HIS A 164 -24.02 7.21 21.36
N GLY A 165 -23.61 7.24 20.09
CA GLY A 165 -22.41 7.94 19.63
C GLY A 165 -21.07 7.32 20.10
N ARG A 166 -21.07 6.03 20.48
CA ARG A 166 -19.85 5.33 20.94
C ARG A 166 -19.83 3.86 20.52
N VAL A 167 -18.66 3.26 20.52
CA VAL A 167 -18.53 1.78 20.48
C VAL A 167 -19.03 1.22 21.80
N SER A 168 -20.09 0.44 21.74
CA SER A 168 -20.69 -0.22 22.89
C SER A 168 -20.19 -1.65 23.08
N ALA A 169 -19.76 -2.30 22.00
CA ALA A 169 -19.23 -3.66 22.02
C ALA A 169 -18.29 -3.96 20.87
N VAL A 170 -17.34 -4.85 21.11
CA VAL A 170 -16.41 -5.44 20.15
C VAL A 170 -16.57 -6.96 20.20
N ASP A 171 -17.03 -7.54 19.10
CA ASP A 171 -17.31 -8.99 19.01
C ASP A 171 -16.12 -9.72 18.41
N LEU A 172 -15.76 -10.85 19.03
CA LEU A 172 -14.78 -11.83 18.58
C LEU A 172 -15.42 -13.23 18.61
N PRO A 173 -14.87 -14.21 17.89
CA PRO A 173 -15.31 -15.60 18.02
C PRO A 173 -15.27 -16.14 19.46
N ALA A 174 -14.32 -15.64 20.25
CA ALA A 174 -14.14 -16.05 21.65
C ALA A 174 -15.10 -15.33 22.65
N GLY A 175 -15.88 -14.33 22.20
CA GLY A 175 -16.81 -13.58 23.04
C GLY A 175 -16.82 -12.08 22.72
N ARG A 176 -17.29 -11.28 23.66
CA ARG A 176 -17.54 -9.84 23.53
C ARG A 176 -16.72 -9.02 24.53
N LEU A 177 -16.13 -7.93 24.06
CA LEU A 177 -15.40 -6.95 24.87
C LEU A 177 -16.14 -5.60 24.86
N GLN A 178 -15.97 -4.83 25.95
CA GLN A 178 -16.48 -3.46 26.10
C GLN A 178 -15.36 -2.52 26.54
N PRO A 179 -14.38 -2.22 25.66
CA PRO A 179 -13.25 -1.36 26.02
C PRO A 179 -13.68 0.08 26.22
N ARG A 180 -12.90 0.84 27.01
CA ARG A 180 -13.13 2.27 27.19
C ARG A 180 -12.89 3.06 25.92
N ALA A 181 -11.82 2.72 25.19
CA ALA A 181 -11.49 3.29 23.89
C ALA A 181 -11.03 2.21 22.90
N VAL A 182 -11.30 2.43 21.60
CA VAL A 182 -10.92 1.55 20.49
C VAL A 182 -10.09 2.32 19.48
N VAL A 183 -8.94 1.78 19.08
CA VAL A 183 -8.15 2.28 17.95
C VAL A 183 -8.24 1.29 16.81
N LEU A 184 -8.88 1.67 15.71
CA LEU A 184 -9.10 0.87 14.53
C LEU A 184 -7.94 1.05 13.54
N CYS A 185 -7.16 -0.02 13.34
CA CYS A 185 -6.01 -0.05 12.44
C CYS A 185 -6.03 -1.31 11.56
N CYS A 186 -7.22 -1.80 11.19
CA CYS A 186 -7.44 -3.08 10.51
C CYS A 186 -7.03 -3.10 9.03
N GLY A 187 -6.51 -2.01 8.48
CA GLY A 187 -6.16 -1.91 7.05
C GLY A 187 -7.34 -1.51 6.18
N GLY A 188 -7.26 -1.81 4.89
CA GLY A 188 -8.33 -1.56 3.91
C GLY A 188 -9.20 -2.81 3.67
N ALA A 189 -9.76 -2.91 2.45
CA ALA A 189 -10.62 -4.01 2.01
C ALA A 189 -10.01 -4.78 0.81
N GLN A 190 -8.69 -4.74 0.65
CA GLN A 190 -8.04 -5.30 -0.54
C GLN A 190 -8.09 -6.82 -0.65
N ALA A 191 -8.36 -7.54 0.43
CA ALA A 191 -8.50 -8.99 0.42
C ALA A 191 -9.91 -9.45 0.00
N ASP A 192 -10.90 -8.56 -0.01
CA ASP A 192 -12.22 -8.82 -0.56
C ASP A 192 -12.27 -8.45 -2.05
N LEU A 193 -11.75 -9.34 -2.89
CA LEU A 193 -11.73 -9.12 -4.34
C LEU A 193 -13.15 -9.08 -4.93
N ALA A 194 -14.11 -9.77 -4.31
CA ALA A 194 -15.50 -9.76 -4.77
C ALA A 194 -16.14 -8.35 -4.65
N ALA A 195 -15.76 -7.59 -3.62
CA ALA A 195 -16.22 -6.21 -3.45
C ALA A 195 -15.67 -5.25 -4.53
N LEU A 196 -14.68 -5.65 -5.32
CA LEU A 196 -14.14 -4.87 -6.43
C LEU A 196 -14.87 -5.13 -7.76
N ARG A 197 -15.65 -6.20 -7.87
CA ARG A 197 -16.37 -6.59 -9.10
C ARG A 197 -17.29 -5.50 -9.66
N PRO A 198 -18.02 -4.69 -8.87
CA PRO A 198 -18.85 -3.61 -9.42
C PRO A 198 -18.08 -2.59 -10.25
N VAL A 199 -16.78 -2.39 -9.97
CA VAL A 199 -15.93 -1.43 -10.69
C VAL A 199 -15.04 -2.11 -11.73
N TRP A 200 -14.51 -3.30 -11.45
CA TRP A 200 -13.49 -3.97 -12.24
C TRP A 200 -14.00 -5.21 -13.00
N GLY A 201 -15.29 -5.55 -12.85
CA GLY A 201 -15.87 -6.75 -13.44
C GLY A 201 -15.42 -8.04 -12.74
N GLU A 202 -15.90 -9.18 -13.25
CA GLU A 202 -15.59 -10.51 -12.68
C GLU A 202 -14.08 -10.83 -12.68
N ALA A 203 -13.34 -10.25 -13.62
CA ALA A 203 -11.90 -10.41 -13.70
C ALA A 203 -11.14 -9.86 -12.48
N ALA A 204 -11.78 -9.06 -11.61
CA ALA A 204 -11.20 -8.63 -10.33
C ALA A 204 -10.74 -9.82 -9.47
N ASP A 205 -11.35 -10.99 -9.60
CA ASP A 205 -10.94 -12.22 -8.92
C ASP A 205 -9.53 -12.69 -9.33
N SER A 206 -9.03 -12.23 -10.47
CA SER A 206 -7.67 -12.50 -10.93
C SER A 206 -6.60 -11.60 -10.32
N PHE A 207 -6.98 -10.57 -9.56
CA PHE A 207 -6.02 -9.69 -8.91
C PHE A 207 -5.16 -10.47 -7.91
N VAL A 208 -3.88 -10.17 -7.90
CA VAL A 208 -2.93 -10.73 -6.94
C VAL A 208 -2.90 -9.82 -5.71
N LEU A 209 -3.12 -10.38 -4.52
CA LEU A 209 -2.94 -9.62 -3.28
C LEU A 209 -1.43 -9.43 -3.04
N ARG A 210 -0.94 -8.20 -3.16
CA ARG A 210 0.48 -7.92 -2.95
C ARG A 210 0.91 -8.03 -1.50
N GLY A 211 -0.02 -7.95 -0.58
CA GLY A 211 0.19 -8.00 0.85
C GLY A 211 -0.67 -9.03 1.55
N THR A 212 -1.08 -8.66 2.75
CA THR A 212 -1.81 -9.53 3.68
C THR A 212 -3.19 -9.94 3.15
N PRO A 213 -3.59 -11.21 3.33
CA PRO A 213 -4.98 -11.64 3.10
C PRO A 213 -5.93 -11.28 4.26
N TYR A 214 -5.44 -10.70 5.36
CA TYR A 214 -6.21 -10.39 6.57
C TYR A 214 -6.82 -8.99 6.59
N ALA A 215 -6.93 -8.31 5.47
CA ALA A 215 -7.57 -7.00 5.34
C ALA A 215 -8.77 -7.09 4.38
N ASP A 216 -9.84 -7.73 4.85
CA ASP A 216 -11.06 -8.03 4.09
C ASP A 216 -12.11 -6.91 4.12
N GLY A 217 -11.89 -5.84 4.89
CA GLY A 217 -12.80 -4.71 5.00
C GLY A 217 -14.13 -4.98 5.73
N ALA A 218 -14.28 -6.12 6.40
CA ALA A 218 -15.53 -6.46 7.10
C ALA A 218 -15.90 -5.40 8.15
N LEU A 219 -14.92 -4.93 8.94
CA LEU A 219 -15.15 -3.88 9.93
C LEU A 219 -15.51 -2.54 9.28
N LEU A 220 -14.88 -2.18 8.15
CA LEU A 220 -15.23 -0.97 7.40
C LEU A 220 -16.67 -1.03 6.93
N ARG A 221 -17.09 -2.13 6.27
CA ARG A 221 -18.47 -2.31 5.83
C ARG A 221 -19.46 -2.26 6.99
N GLY A 222 -19.14 -2.93 8.10
CA GLY A 222 -19.98 -2.91 9.31
C GLY A 222 -20.15 -1.54 9.93
N LEU A 223 -19.13 -0.67 9.87
CA LEU A 223 -19.20 0.72 10.34
C LEU A 223 -19.98 1.61 9.36
N ILE A 224 -19.80 1.46 8.06
CA ILE A 224 -20.57 2.17 7.03
C ILE A 224 -22.07 1.88 7.19
N ALA A 225 -22.44 0.62 7.39
CA ALA A 225 -23.82 0.21 7.63
C ALA A 225 -24.44 0.82 8.90
N GLN A 226 -23.62 1.29 9.84
CA GLN A 226 -24.04 1.99 11.05
C GLN A 226 -23.95 3.52 10.95
N GLY A 227 -23.75 4.07 9.74
CA GLY A 227 -23.78 5.51 9.49
C GLY A 227 -22.44 6.22 9.73
N VAL A 228 -21.31 5.50 9.76
CA VAL A 228 -19.99 6.13 9.81
C VAL A 228 -19.68 6.79 8.46
N ALA A 229 -19.19 8.03 8.52
CA ALA A 229 -18.78 8.77 7.33
C ALA A 229 -17.53 8.17 6.70
N THR A 230 -17.46 8.22 5.38
CA THR A 230 -16.34 7.68 4.58
C THR A 230 -15.49 8.77 3.93
N ALA A 231 -14.26 8.44 3.62
CA ALA A 231 -13.35 9.19 2.76
C ALA A 231 -12.83 8.28 1.65
N GLY A 232 -12.55 8.86 0.49
CA GLY A 232 -12.14 8.13 -0.71
C GLY A 232 -13.32 7.58 -1.51
N GLU A 233 -13.06 6.61 -2.40
CA GLU A 233 -14.05 6.12 -3.35
C GLU A 233 -14.15 4.59 -3.34
N PRO A 234 -15.39 4.02 -3.36
CA PRO A 234 -15.59 2.59 -3.54
C PRO A 234 -14.92 2.10 -4.83
N GLY A 235 -14.26 0.94 -4.76
CA GLY A 235 -13.59 0.32 -5.91
C GLY A 235 -12.28 0.99 -6.33
N ALA A 236 -11.98 2.20 -5.89
CA ALA A 236 -10.66 2.79 -6.10
C ALA A 236 -9.61 2.03 -5.31
N CYS A 237 -8.49 1.70 -5.96
CA CYS A 237 -7.41 0.93 -5.34
C CYS A 237 -6.06 1.21 -5.98
N HIS A 238 -4.99 0.96 -5.23
CA HIS A 238 -3.63 1.02 -5.74
C HIS A 238 -3.24 -0.32 -6.36
N LEU A 239 -3.18 -0.34 -7.70
CA LEU A 239 -2.75 -1.47 -8.50
C LEU A 239 -1.30 -1.33 -8.95
N VAL A 240 -0.62 -2.45 -9.12
CA VAL A 240 0.77 -2.53 -9.59
C VAL A 240 0.88 -3.71 -10.56
N ALA A 241 1.60 -3.54 -11.65
CA ALA A 241 1.93 -4.66 -12.53
C ALA A 241 2.89 -5.62 -11.80
N VAL A 242 2.43 -6.84 -11.57
CA VAL A 242 3.20 -7.92 -10.94
C VAL A 242 3.29 -9.11 -11.89
N ASP A 243 4.30 -9.94 -11.72
CA ASP A 243 4.40 -11.19 -12.47
C ASP A 243 3.15 -12.06 -12.21
N ALA A 244 2.52 -12.53 -13.25
CA ALA A 244 1.27 -13.30 -13.17
C ALA A 244 1.44 -14.65 -12.45
N ARG A 245 2.66 -15.12 -12.28
CA ARG A 245 3.02 -16.34 -11.54
C ARG A 245 3.20 -16.10 -10.04
N SER A 246 3.01 -14.87 -9.58
CA SER A 246 3.07 -14.51 -8.16
C SER A 246 2.10 -15.36 -7.33
N PRO A 247 2.44 -15.67 -6.07
CA PRO A 247 1.48 -16.27 -5.16
C PRO A 247 0.25 -15.36 -5.01
N ARG A 248 -0.91 -15.95 -4.76
CA ARG A 248 -2.19 -15.20 -4.68
C ARG A 248 -2.19 -14.11 -3.61
N SER A 249 -1.40 -14.27 -2.57
CA SER A 249 -1.19 -13.25 -1.53
C SER A 249 0.28 -13.22 -1.09
N ASP A 250 0.66 -12.16 -0.39
CA ASP A 250 1.98 -11.98 0.24
C ASP A 250 3.17 -11.94 -0.76
N GLY A 251 2.91 -11.80 -2.07
CA GLY A 251 3.94 -11.68 -3.10
C GLY A 251 4.78 -10.40 -2.96
N GLY A 252 4.25 -9.41 -2.26
CA GLY A 252 4.93 -8.21 -1.86
C GLY A 252 5.47 -7.37 -3.02
N ILE A 253 6.62 -6.75 -2.77
CA ILE A 253 7.31 -5.90 -3.74
C ILE A 253 8.17 -6.72 -4.72
N ALA A 254 8.58 -7.93 -4.34
CA ALA A 254 9.58 -8.71 -5.05
C ALA A 254 9.14 -9.11 -6.48
N THR A 255 7.86 -9.32 -6.69
CA THR A 255 7.31 -9.80 -7.98
C THR A 255 6.89 -8.67 -8.93
N ARG A 256 7.18 -7.42 -8.60
CA ARG A 256 6.84 -6.27 -9.43
C ARG A 256 7.65 -6.25 -10.72
N VAL A 257 6.96 -6.03 -11.86
CA VAL A 257 7.62 -5.92 -13.18
C VAL A 257 8.13 -4.49 -13.38
N LEU A 258 9.43 -4.33 -13.54
CA LEU A 258 10.12 -3.04 -13.59
C LEU A 258 10.68 -2.69 -14.99
N GLY A 259 10.97 -3.67 -15.81
CA GLY A 259 11.64 -3.53 -17.11
C GLY A 259 10.78 -2.96 -18.24
N ILE A 260 9.57 -2.51 -17.98
CA ILE A 260 8.59 -2.06 -18.99
C ILE A 260 9.15 -1.02 -19.97
N PRO A 261 9.89 0.01 -19.56
CA PRO A 261 10.43 1.00 -20.51
C PRO A 261 11.43 0.42 -21.52
N ALA A 262 12.06 -0.70 -21.20
CA ALA A 262 13.07 -1.33 -22.07
C ALA A 262 12.48 -2.18 -23.21
N GLY A 263 11.19 -2.49 -23.18
CA GLY A 263 10.50 -3.31 -24.16
C GLY A 263 9.16 -2.77 -24.61
N ILE A 264 8.30 -3.67 -25.05
CA ILE A 264 6.90 -3.38 -25.37
C ILE A 264 5.98 -4.24 -24.51
N VAL A 265 4.75 -3.75 -24.25
CA VAL A 265 3.74 -4.52 -23.52
C VAL A 265 2.58 -4.83 -24.45
N VAL A 266 2.23 -6.12 -24.52
CA VAL A 266 1.15 -6.60 -25.38
C VAL A 266 0.06 -7.32 -24.60
N ASP A 267 -1.16 -7.27 -25.11
CA ASP A 267 -2.31 -8.07 -24.66
C ASP A 267 -2.22 -9.52 -25.20
N ARG A 268 -3.24 -10.34 -24.92
CA ARG A 268 -3.31 -11.72 -25.42
C ARG A 268 -3.40 -11.80 -26.97
N ALA A 269 -3.93 -10.77 -27.60
CA ALA A 269 -3.98 -10.68 -29.05
C ALA A 269 -2.66 -10.17 -29.68
N GLY A 270 -1.61 -10.01 -28.87
CA GLY A 270 -0.29 -9.54 -29.33
C GLY A 270 -0.25 -8.03 -29.62
N ARG A 271 -1.23 -7.23 -29.17
CA ARG A 271 -1.34 -5.79 -29.49
C ARG A 271 -0.87 -4.93 -28.33
N ARG A 272 -0.11 -3.88 -28.64
CA ARG A 272 0.23 -2.82 -27.67
C ARG A 272 -1.00 -1.99 -27.34
N PHE A 273 -1.10 -1.50 -26.11
CA PHE A 273 -2.26 -0.76 -25.63
C PHE A 273 -1.91 0.51 -24.82
N HIS A 274 -0.64 0.74 -24.53
CA HIS A 274 -0.20 1.93 -23.80
C HIS A 274 1.26 2.26 -24.15
N ASP A 275 1.66 3.53 -23.93
CA ASP A 275 3.02 4.02 -24.15
C ASP A 275 3.96 3.57 -23.01
N GLU A 276 4.88 2.69 -23.29
CA GLU A 276 5.87 2.19 -22.33
C GLU A 276 6.93 3.23 -21.97
N GLY A 277 7.08 4.26 -22.79
CA GLY A 277 8.00 5.40 -22.59
C GLY A 277 7.37 6.60 -21.90
N GLY A 278 6.05 6.69 -21.83
CA GLY A 278 5.33 7.86 -21.33
C GLY A 278 5.47 8.10 -19.84
N ASP A 279 5.53 7.04 -19.06
CA ASP A 279 5.72 7.12 -17.61
C ASP A 279 6.97 6.35 -17.17
N THR A 280 8.08 7.06 -17.09
CA THR A 280 9.37 6.52 -16.63
C THR A 280 9.67 6.88 -15.17
N GLY A 281 8.77 7.61 -14.50
CA GLY A 281 8.92 8.03 -13.11
C GLY A 281 8.99 6.88 -12.10
N PRO A 282 9.33 7.17 -10.84
CA PRO A 282 9.48 6.16 -9.79
C PRO A 282 8.19 5.39 -9.46
N THR A 283 7.03 5.91 -9.87
CA THR A 283 5.69 5.32 -9.62
C THR A 283 5.06 4.70 -10.87
N ARG A 284 5.81 4.60 -11.99
CA ARG A 284 5.33 4.03 -13.27
C ARG A 284 4.61 2.68 -13.14
N TYR A 285 5.05 1.86 -12.22
CA TYR A 285 4.44 0.55 -11.96
C TYR A 285 2.97 0.62 -11.52
N ALA A 286 2.54 1.74 -10.94
CA ALA A 286 1.14 1.95 -10.56
C ALA A 286 0.26 2.21 -11.79
N VAL A 287 0.73 2.99 -12.76
CA VAL A 287 0.04 3.19 -14.04
C VAL A 287 -0.16 1.85 -14.73
N TRP A 288 0.89 1.05 -14.84
CA TRP A 288 0.83 -0.24 -15.53
C TRP A 288 -0.07 -1.26 -14.84
N GLY A 289 -0.17 -1.25 -13.51
CA GLY A 289 -1.12 -2.11 -12.79
C GLY A 289 -2.56 -1.86 -13.24
N ARG A 290 -2.94 -0.58 -13.39
CA ARG A 290 -4.27 -0.18 -13.90
C ARG A 290 -4.45 -0.54 -15.37
N LYS A 291 -3.44 -0.25 -16.21
CA LYS A 291 -3.50 -0.55 -17.66
C LYS A 291 -3.64 -2.04 -17.95
N VAL A 292 -3.01 -2.90 -17.17
CA VAL A 292 -3.20 -4.36 -17.26
C VAL A 292 -4.60 -4.77 -16.79
N ALA A 293 -5.14 -4.13 -15.74
CA ALA A 293 -6.50 -4.39 -15.25
C ALA A 293 -7.60 -4.06 -16.29
N GLU A 294 -7.32 -3.12 -17.19
CA GLU A 294 -8.22 -2.72 -18.27
C GLU A 294 -8.19 -3.70 -19.48
N GLN A 295 -7.23 -4.67 -19.52
CA GLN A 295 -7.11 -5.60 -20.63
C GLN A 295 -8.01 -6.83 -20.50
N PRO A 296 -8.39 -7.48 -21.61
CA PRO A 296 -9.15 -8.73 -21.57
C PRO A 296 -8.47 -9.80 -20.73
N GLY A 297 -9.20 -10.39 -19.78
CA GLY A 297 -8.67 -11.38 -18.83
C GLY A 297 -7.64 -10.82 -17.85
N GLN A 298 -7.43 -9.49 -17.82
CA GLN A 298 -6.50 -8.79 -16.93
C GLN A 298 -5.08 -9.38 -16.97
N LEU A 299 -4.63 -9.69 -18.18
CA LEU A 299 -3.34 -10.30 -18.45
C LEU A 299 -2.65 -9.57 -19.61
N ALA A 300 -1.36 -9.29 -19.45
CA ALA A 300 -0.51 -8.71 -20.46
C ALA A 300 0.91 -9.31 -20.36
N TRP A 301 1.74 -9.07 -21.35
CA TRP A 301 3.13 -9.56 -21.37
C TRP A 301 4.08 -8.42 -21.69
N LEU A 302 5.14 -8.28 -20.89
CA LEU A 302 6.31 -7.52 -21.26
C LEU A 302 7.17 -8.36 -22.20
N ILE A 303 7.41 -7.84 -23.41
CA ILE A 303 8.27 -8.47 -24.43
C ILE A 303 9.60 -7.72 -24.48
N LEU A 304 10.69 -8.45 -24.36
CA LEU A 304 12.07 -7.97 -24.45
C LEU A 304 12.85 -8.84 -25.43
N ASP A 305 14.01 -8.35 -25.83
CA ASP A 305 15.03 -9.12 -26.53
C ASP A 305 16.38 -9.08 -25.80
N ALA A 306 17.39 -9.81 -26.30
CA ALA A 306 18.69 -9.92 -25.62
C ALA A 306 19.49 -8.60 -25.55
N ALA A 307 19.16 -7.61 -26.36
CA ALA A 307 19.82 -6.31 -26.32
C ALA A 307 19.12 -5.32 -25.36
N ALA A 308 18.05 -5.75 -24.62
CA ALA A 308 17.40 -4.91 -23.62
C ALA A 308 18.36 -4.62 -22.47
N ASP A 309 18.74 -3.34 -22.33
CA ASP A 309 19.53 -2.88 -21.18
C ASP A 309 18.59 -2.77 -19.96
N THR A 310 18.50 -3.86 -19.20
CA THR A 310 17.70 -3.92 -17.98
C THR A 310 18.62 -3.82 -16.78
N VAL A 311 18.99 -2.59 -16.39
CA VAL A 311 19.60 -2.32 -15.07
C VAL A 311 18.51 -2.51 -14.00
N THR A 312 18.06 -3.74 -13.82
CA THR A 312 17.08 -4.11 -12.82
C THR A 312 17.59 -5.28 -12.01
N LEU A 313 17.17 -5.33 -10.75
CA LEU A 313 17.40 -6.53 -9.95
C LEU A 313 16.82 -7.75 -10.68
N PRO A 314 17.50 -8.90 -10.62
CA PRO A 314 16.99 -10.12 -11.24
C PRO A 314 15.54 -10.38 -10.82
N PRO A 315 14.64 -10.72 -11.76
CA PRO A 315 13.25 -11.01 -11.42
C PRO A 315 13.18 -12.30 -10.58
N VAL A 316 12.16 -12.38 -9.71
CA VAL A 316 11.90 -13.58 -8.89
C VAL A 316 11.61 -14.80 -9.76
N PHE A 317 10.90 -14.58 -10.87
CA PHE A 317 10.59 -15.61 -11.85
C PHE A 317 11.36 -15.32 -13.15
N PRO A 318 12.18 -16.25 -13.64
CA PRO A 318 12.83 -16.09 -14.94
C PRO A 318 11.78 -15.82 -16.03
N PRO A 319 12.06 -14.93 -17.01
CA PRO A 319 11.14 -14.72 -18.12
C PRO A 319 11.01 -15.98 -18.98
N LEU A 320 9.88 -16.14 -19.64
CA LEU A 320 9.74 -17.12 -20.71
C LEU A 320 10.72 -16.75 -21.80
N THR A 321 11.50 -17.70 -22.30
CA THR A 321 12.60 -17.45 -23.24
C THR A 321 12.46 -18.31 -24.48
N ALA A 322 12.61 -17.70 -25.66
CA ALA A 322 12.56 -18.42 -26.94
C ALA A 322 13.54 -17.81 -27.98
N PRO A 323 14.03 -18.60 -28.90
CA PRO A 323 14.97 -18.13 -29.93
C PRO A 323 14.30 -17.24 -31.00
N ASP A 324 12.96 -17.26 -31.10
CA ASP A 324 12.20 -16.53 -32.11
C ASP A 324 10.81 -16.13 -31.55
N LEU A 325 10.15 -15.17 -32.19
CA LEU A 325 8.84 -14.69 -31.80
C LEU A 325 7.71 -15.75 -31.94
N PRO A 326 7.66 -16.58 -32.97
CA PRO A 326 6.68 -17.67 -33.07
C PRO A 326 6.69 -18.62 -31.88
N LYS A 327 7.90 -19.06 -31.46
CA LYS A 327 8.05 -19.93 -30.29
C LYS A 327 7.73 -19.20 -29.00
N LEU A 328 8.10 -17.92 -28.90
CA LEU A 328 7.74 -17.11 -27.74
C LEU A 328 6.23 -16.95 -27.60
N ALA A 329 5.52 -16.65 -28.72
CA ALA A 329 4.07 -16.54 -28.74
C ALA A 329 3.39 -17.82 -28.28
N ALA A 330 3.83 -18.98 -28.80
CA ALA A 330 3.32 -20.28 -28.41
C ALA A 330 3.55 -20.57 -26.92
N LEU A 331 4.76 -20.30 -26.41
CA LEU A 331 5.12 -20.51 -25.01
C LEU A 331 4.33 -19.59 -24.04
N ALA A 332 4.09 -18.35 -24.47
CA ALA A 332 3.39 -17.35 -23.68
C ALA A 332 1.85 -17.41 -23.81
N GLY A 333 1.32 -18.12 -24.80
CA GLY A 333 -0.12 -18.15 -25.10
C GLY A 333 -0.64 -16.83 -25.68
N ILE A 334 0.21 -16.13 -26.45
CA ILE A 334 -0.10 -14.90 -27.18
C ILE A 334 -0.47 -15.26 -28.63
N ASP A 335 -1.41 -14.52 -29.23
CA ASP A 335 -1.71 -14.66 -30.63
C ASP A 335 -0.45 -14.39 -31.48
N ARG A 336 -0.01 -15.41 -32.23
CA ARG A 336 1.25 -15.35 -32.98
C ARG A 336 1.22 -14.29 -34.08
N PRO A 337 0.23 -14.25 -34.99
CA PRO A 337 0.17 -13.22 -36.04
C PRO A 337 0.14 -11.81 -35.46
N GLY A 338 -0.58 -11.60 -34.36
CA GLY A 338 -0.67 -10.32 -33.67
C GLY A 338 0.67 -9.88 -33.10
N LEU A 339 1.39 -10.79 -32.42
CA LEU A 339 2.71 -10.47 -31.85
C LEU A 339 3.74 -10.17 -32.95
N GLU A 340 3.83 -11.00 -33.99
CA GLU A 340 4.76 -10.80 -35.11
C GLU A 340 4.47 -9.49 -35.83
N GLY A 341 3.18 -9.21 -36.14
CA GLY A 341 2.77 -7.95 -36.76
C GLY A 341 3.07 -6.72 -35.91
N THR A 342 2.82 -6.80 -34.59
CA THR A 342 3.11 -5.71 -33.65
C THR A 342 4.61 -5.43 -33.56
N VAL A 343 5.46 -6.45 -33.46
CA VAL A 343 6.92 -6.27 -33.40
C VAL A 343 7.46 -5.72 -34.73
N ALA A 344 6.96 -6.21 -35.87
CA ALA A 344 7.37 -5.70 -37.17
C ALA A 344 7.01 -4.22 -37.36
N ALA A 345 5.76 -3.84 -37.04
CA ALA A 345 5.31 -2.44 -37.10
C ALA A 345 6.08 -1.55 -36.11
N PHE A 346 6.31 -2.04 -34.89
CA PHE A 346 7.08 -1.31 -33.89
C PHE A 346 8.50 -1.05 -34.36
N ASN A 347 9.20 -2.09 -34.86
CA ASN A 347 10.57 -1.97 -35.33
C ASN A 347 10.70 -0.99 -36.51
N ALA A 348 9.73 -1.00 -37.45
CA ALA A 348 9.70 -0.06 -38.57
C ALA A 348 9.44 1.39 -38.16
N ALA A 349 8.78 1.62 -37.01
CA ALA A 349 8.42 2.94 -36.52
C ALA A 349 9.49 3.56 -35.58
N VAL A 350 10.52 2.79 -35.16
CA VAL A 350 11.59 3.26 -34.28
C VAL A 350 12.42 4.32 -34.98
N ARG A 351 12.68 5.43 -34.28
CA ARG A 351 13.46 6.56 -34.73
C ARG A 351 14.78 6.68 -33.95
N GLU A 352 15.73 7.43 -34.50
CA GLU A 352 17.04 7.67 -33.89
C GLU A 352 16.96 8.43 -32.56
N ASP A 353 15.89 9.22 -32.36
CA ASP A 353 15.62 9.95 -31.10
C ASP A 353 15.10 9.06 -29.96
N GLY A 354 14.98 7.78 -30.18
CA GLY A 354 14.49 6.82 -29.19
C GLY A 354 12.97 6.86 -28.97
N CYS A 355 12.22 7.39 -29.97
CA CYS A 355 10.76 7.39 -30.01
C CYS A 355 10.27 6.50 -31.17
N THR A 356 8.95 6.25 -31.23
CA THR A 356 8.30 5.75 -32.44
C THR A 356 7.42 6.85 -33.04
N ALA A 357 7.04 6.71 -34.31
CA ALA A 357 6.11 7.59 -34.97
C ALA A 357 5.14 6.83 -35.88
N GLY A 358 3.84 7.18 -35.77
CA GLY A 358 2.79 6.62 -36.59
C GLY A 358 2.14 5.36 -36.03
N LEU A 359 2.40 5.01 -34.77
CA LEU A 359 1.73 3.93 -34.06
C LEU A 359 0.61 4.47 -33.14
N ALA A 360 -0.31 3.61 -32.80
CA ALA A 360 -1.35 3.91 -31.83
C ALA A 360 -1.37 2.84 -30.72
N PRO A 361 -0.73 3.13 -29.55
CA PRO A 361 0.02 4.33 -29.18
C PRO A 361 1.47 4.34 -29.72
N ASP A 362 2.02 5.55 -29.91
CA ASP A 362 3.47 5.70 -30.07
C ASP A 362 4.18 5.43 -28.74
N LYS A 363 5.45 5.04 -28.80
CA LYS A 363 6.35 4.98 -27.65
C LYS A 363 7.20 6.24 -27.62
N THR A 364 7.04 7.06 -26.56
CA THR A 364 7.59 8.40 -26.50
C THR A 364 9.04 8.48 -26.03
N ARG A 365 9.59 7.40 -25.46
CA ARG A 365 11.00 7.31 -24.99
C ARG A 365 11.48 5.88 -24.99
N HIS A 366 12.79 5.71 -25.07
CA HIS A 366 13.47 4.41 -24.97
C HIS A 366 12.98 3.39 -26.02
N ALA A 367 12.47 3.86 -27.15
CA ALA A 367 12.14 2.98 -28.26
C ALA A 367 13.43 2.44 -28.89
N ARG A 368 13.46 1.13 -29.08
CA ARG A 368 14.55 0.39 -29.71
C ARG A 368 13.96 -0.83 -30.40
N ALA A 369 14.46 -1.13 -31.58
CA ALA A 369 14.02 -2.34 -32.30
C ALA A 369 14.24 -3.62 -31.47
N LEU A 370 13.26 -4.48 -31.48
CA LEU A 370 13.29 -5.81 -30.87
C LEU A 370 13.71 -6.81 -31.96
N ALA A 371 15.02 -7.07 -32.08
CA ALA A 371 15.60 -7.85 -33.20
C ALA A 371 16.66 -8.83 -32.77
N VAL A 372 17.14 -8.81 -31.54
CA VAL A 372 18.27 -9.62 -31.08
C VAL A 372 17.78 -10.81 -30.23
N PRO A 373 17.83 -12.04 -30.78
CA PRO A 373 17.46 -13.22 -29.99
C PRO A 373 18.46 -13.51 -28.86
N PRO A 374 18.06 -14.23 -27.80
CA PRO A 374 16.70 -14.72 -27.55
C PRO A 374 15.71 -13.62 -27.17
N PHE A 375 14.43 -13.93 -27.40
CA PHE A 375 13.32 -13.06 -26.95
C PHE A 375 12.76 -13.55 -25.62
N PHE A 376 12.22 -12.60 -24.85
CA PHE A 376 11.72 -12.83 -23.50
C PHE A 376 10.29 -12.34 -23.35
N ALA A 377 9.46 -13.08 -22.60
CA ALA A 377 8.13 -12.66 -22.21
C ALA A 377 7.93 -12.82 -20.71
N THR A 378 7.49 -11.74 -20.04
CA THR A 378 7.10 -11.77 -18.63
C THR A 378 5.60 -11.54 -18.52
N PRO A 379 4.80 -12.53 -18.10
CA PRO A 379 3.36 -12.37 -17.93
C PRO A 379 3.07 -11.45 -16.74
N MET A 380 2.11 -10.53 -16.90
CA MET A 380 1.75 -9.54 -15.89
C MET A 380 0.27 -9.60 -15.55
N ARG A 381 -0.06 -9.46 -14.26
CA ARG A 381 -1.40 -9.24 -13.72
C ARG A 381 -1.45 -8.02 -12.82
N PRO A 382 -2.66 -7.47 -12.57
CA PRO A 382 -2.83 -6.45 -11.55
C PRO A 382 -2.53 -7.01 -10.16
N GLY A 383 -1.64 -6.36 -9.44
CA GLY A 383 -1.39 -6.63 -8.03
C GLY A 383 -1.99 -5.54 -7.15
N ILE A 384 -2.99 -5.86 -6.34
CA ILE A 384 -3.61 -4.89 -5.44
C ILE A 384 -2.83 -4.75 -4.14
N THR A 385 -2.58 -3.50 -3.74
CA THR A 385 -1.89 -3.18 -2.49
C THR A 385 -2.85 -2.77 -1.38
N PHE A 386 -3.77 -1.85 -1.68
CA PHE A 386 -4.80 -1.36 -0.77
C PHE A 386 -5.95 -0.73 -1.54
N THR A 387 -7.11 -0.64 -0.90
CA THR A 387 -8.28 0.09 -1.39
C THR A 387 -8.25 1.54 -0.91
N CYS A 388 -8.84 2.45 -1.70
CA CYS A 388 -8.90 3.88 -1.40
C CYS A 388 -10.28 4.29 -0.84
N LEU A 389 -10.88 3.43 -0.05
CA LEU A 389 -12.08 3.73 0.75
C LEU A 389 -11.75 3.47 2.22
N GLY A 390 -12.12 4.40 3.10
CA GLY A 390 -11.90 4.28 4.53
C GLY A 390 -12.87 5.14 5.34
N VAL A 391 -12.69 5.15 6.65
CA VAL A 391 -13.49 5.98 7.55
C VAL A 391 -13.00 7.43 7.54
N LYS A 392 -13.92 8.39 7.64
CA LYS A 392 -13.59 9.80 7.83
C LYS A 392 -13.17 10.03 9.28
N VAL A 393 -12.15 10.86 9.48
CA VAL A 393 -11.64 11.18 10.82
C VAL A 393 -11.42 12.68 10.99
N ASP A 394 -11.41 13.14 12.24
CA ASP A 394 -10.99 14.48 12.62
C ASP A 394 -9.48 14.56 12.94
N THR A 395 -9.00 15.72 13.35
CA THR A 395 -7.58 15.97 13.69
C THR A 395 -7.10 15.22 14.94
N ARG A 396 -8.00 14.72 15.78
CA ARG A 396 -7.71 13.85 16.92
C ARG A 396 -7.77 12.37 16.53
N ALA A 397 -7.92 12.05 15.24
CA ALA A 397 -8.12 10.72 14.68
C ALA A 397 -9.42 10.03 15.14
N ARG A 398 -10.44 10.78 15.66
CA ARG A 398 -11.74 10.22 15.99
C ARG A 398 -12.53 9.95 14.72
N VAL A 399 -13.19 8.81 14.66
CA VAL A 399 -14.08 8.44 13.54
C VAL A 399 -15.33 9.30 13.58
N LEU A 400 -15.76 9.80 12.41
CA LEU A 400 -16.93 10.66 12.26
C LEU A 400 -18.13 9.90 11.73
N MET A 401 -19.31 10.26 12.21
CA MET A 401 -20.59 9.85 11.65
C MET A 401 -20.95 10.70 10.42
N THR A 402 -21.95 10.29 9.66
CA THR A 402 -22.42 11.02 8.45
C THR A 402 -22.98 12.41 8.76
N ASP A 403 -23.45 12.68 9.97
CA ASP A 403 -23.87 13.98 10.45
C ASP A 403 -22.69 14.86 10.93
N GLY A 404 -21.46 14.35 10.87
CA GLY A 404 -20.25 15.02 11.31
C GLY A 404 -19.92 14.84 12.80
N ALA A 405 -20.79 14.23 13.59
CA ALA A 405 -20.52 13.98 15.00
C ALA A 405 -19.41 12.94 15.19
N PRO A 406 -18.46 13.13 16.11
CA PRO A 406 -17.44 12.13 16.38
C PRO A 406 -18.00 10.95 17.18
N VAL A 407 -17.60 9.72 16.83
CA VAL A 407 -17.78 8.56 17.71
C VAL A 407 -16.80 8.71 18.87
N SER A 408 -17.33 8.96 20.06
CA SER A 408 -16.55 9.50 21.20
C SER A 408 -15.35 8.67 21.62
N ASN A 409 -15.42 7.33 21.53
CA ASN A 409 -14.37 6.40 21.93
C ASN A 409 -13.80 5.55 20.79
N LEU A 410 -14.02 5.94 19.51
CA LEU A 410 -13.48 5.24 18.35
C LEU A 410 -12.50 6.14 17.58
N PHE A 411 -11.27 5.69 17.48
CA PHE A 411 -10.17 6.33 16.76
C PHE A 411 -9.72 5.45 15.61
N ALA A 412 -9.17 6.04 14.54
CA ALA A 412 -8.67 5.26 13.42
C ALA A 412 -7.33 5.76 12.91
N ALA A 413 -6.45 4.82 12.50
CA ALA A 413 -5.14 5.14 11.94
C ALA A 413 -4.69 4.13 10.88
N GLY A 414 -3.78 4.56 10.02
CA GLY A 414 -3.24 3.74 8.93
C GLY A 414 -4.16 3.70 7.71
N THR A 415 -4.13 2.59 6.97
CA THR A 415 -4.83 2.48 5.67
C THR A 415 -6.33 2.73 5.77
N ILE A 416 -6.96 2.34 6.88
CA ILE A 416 -8.41 2.53 7.10
C ILE A 416 -8.83 4.01 7.07
N MET A 417 -7.92 4.96 7.33
CA MET A 417 -8.18 6.39 7.27
C MET A 417 -7.33 7.14 6.21
N ALA A 418 -6.41 6.45 5.55
CA ALA A 418 -5.48 7.06 4.60
C ALA A 418 -6.15 7.86 3.46
N PRO A 419 -7.37 7.51 2.98
CA PRO A 419 -8.05 8.32 1.97
C PRO A 419 -8.37 9.76 2.39
N ASN A 420 -8.47 10.04 3.70
CA ASN A 420 -8.59 11.43 4.18
C ASN A 420 -7.39 12.31 3.77
N VAL A 421 -6.23 11.71 3.51
CA VAL A 421 -4.99 12.39 3.13
C VAL A 421 -4.64 12.18 1.66
N LEU A 422 -4.78 10.94 1.18
CA LEU A 422 -4.35 10.54 -0.17
C LEU A 422 -5.46 10.65 -1.23
N GLY A 423 -6.73 10.87 -0.82
CA GLY A 423 -7.84 10.70 -1.74
C GLY A 423 -7.85 9.30 -2.34
N THR A 424 -7.81 9.23 -3.67
CA THR A 424 -7.67 7.97 -4.43
C THR A 424 -6.25 7.74 -4.95
N GLY A 425 -5.30 8.60 -4.58
CA GLY A 425 -3.94 8.59 -5.08
C GLY A 425 -2.98 7.70 -4.29
N TYR A 426 -1.77 7.59 -4.83
CA TYR A 426 -0.65 6.88 -4.20
C TYR A 426 0.61 7.75 -4.17
N LEU A 427 1.24 7.80 -3.02
CA LEU A 427 2.54 8.45 -2.84
C LEU A 427 3.49 7.51 -2.09
N ALA A 428 4.60 7.17 -2.74
CA ALA A 428 5.55 6.19 -2.20
C ALA A 428 6.07 6.63 -0.82
N GLY A 429 5.98 5.73 0.15
CA GLY A 429 6.40 5.96 1.53
C GLY A 429 5.36 6.67 2.42
N ALA A 430 4.36 7.36 1.86
CA ALA A 430 3.37 8.08 2.66
C ALA A 430 2.50 7.17 3.55
N GLY A 431 2.16 5.97 3.08
CA GLY A 431 1.32 5.04 3.84
C GLY A 431 1.90 4.66 5.21
N LEU A 432 3.22 4.42 5.30
CA LEU A 432 3.87 4.16 6.58
C LEU A 432 3.89 5.42 7.46
N THR A 433 4.17 6.58 6.87
CA THR A 433 4.20 7.87 7.58
C THR A 433 2.82 8.20 8.17
N ILE A 434 1.74 8.02 7.39
CA ILE A 434 0.35 8.11 7.86
C ILE A 434 0.13 7.16 9.05
N GLY A 435 0.62 5.91 8.94
CA GLY A 435 0.50 4.93 10.00
C GLY A 435 1.15 5.36 11.30
N VAL A 436 2.36 5.93 11.26
CA VAL A 436 3.06 6.39 12.48
C VAL A 436 2.43 7.65 13.04
N VAL A 437 2.22 8.69 12.21
CA VAL A 437 1.69 9.98 12.66
C VAL A 437 0.30 9.81 13.28
N PHE A 438 -0.64 9.26 12.53
CA PHE A 438 -2.01 9.09 13.03
C PHE A 438 -2.14 7.94 14.03
N GLY A 439 -1.26 6.93 14.00
CA GLY A 439 -1.18 5.92 15.04
C GLY A 439 -0.83 6.52 16.39
N ARG A 440 0.19 7.36 16.44
CA ARG A 440 0.58 8.09 17.67
C ARG A 440 -0.54 8.99 18.17
N ARG A 441 -1.16 9.79 17.29
CA ARG A 441 -2.31 10.65 17.62
C ARG A 441 -3.49 9.86 18.16
N ALA A 442 -3.87 8.79 17.49
CA ALA A 442 -4.97 7.93 17.92
C ALA A 442 -4.67 7.27 19.27
N GLY A 443 -3.43 6.79 19.47
CA GLY A 443 -3.03 6.18 20.74
C GLY A 443 -3.06 7.16 21.93
N GLU A 444 -2.55 8.38 21.72
CA GLU A 444 -2.59 9.43 22.73
C GLU A 444 -4.03 9.86 23.06
N ALA A 445 -4.86 10.11 22.02
CA ALA A 445 -6.24 10.51 22.19
C ALA A 445 -7.09 9.42 22.86
N ALA A 446 -6.88 8.14 22.48
CA ALA A 446 -7.55 7.01 23.09
C ALA A 446 -7.18 6.84 24.57
N ALA A 447 -5.90 6.97 24.91
CA ALA A 447 -5.44 6.89 26.30
C ALA A 447 -6.02 8.03 27.17
N ARG A 448 -6.07 9.26 26.62
CA ARG A 448 -6.68 10.41 27.28
C ARG A 448 -8.18 10.18 27.51
N HIS A 449 -8.91 9.76 26.48
CA HIS A 449 -10.33 9.45 26.58
C HIS A 449 -10.62 8.37 27.64
N ALA A 450 -9.83 7.30 27.66
CA ALA A 450 -10.03 6.19 28.60
C ALA A 450 -9.83 6.61 30.07
N ARG A 451 -8.98 7.63 30.32
CA ARG A 451 -8.64 8.11 31.66
C ARG A 451 -9.56 9.24 32.15
N CYS A 452 -9.96 10.12 31.27
CA CYS A 452 -10.62 11.40 31.66
C CYS A 452 -12.05 11.51 31.11
N GLY A 453 -12.53 10.60 30.28
CA GLY A 453 -13.83 10.67 29.63
C GLY A 453 -13.86 11.44 28.31
N PRO A 454 -15.05 11.65 27.70
CA PRO A 454 -15.20 12.11 26.32
C PRO A 454 -14.75 13.54 26.03
N ASP A 455 -14.74 14.43 27.01
CA ASP A 455 -14.54 15.89 26.82
C ASP A 455 -13.13 16.39 27.15
N SER A 456 -12.16 15.51 27.36
CA SER A 456 -10.80 15.86 27.76
C SER A 456 -9.78 15.80 26.60
#